data_0f545a81c3af80ee3683d95b9f147ed4
#
_entry.id   0f545a81c3af80ee3683d95b9f147ed4
#
_cell.length_a   1.000
_cell.length_b   1.000
_cell.length_c   1.000
_cell.angle_alpha   90.00
_cell.angle_beta   90.00
_cell.angle_gamma   90.00
#
_symmetry.space_group_name_H-M   'P 1'
#
loop_
_entity.id
_entity.type
_entity.pdbx_description
1 polymer ?
#
loop_
_entity_poly.entity_id
_entity_poly.type
_entity_poly.pdbx_seq_one_letter_code
_entity_poly.pdbx_strand_id
1 'polypeptide(L)'
;MEFEEDFVNEEVVDFEIEGRKFKYKPTTAGNENAWVNEYIEIKDGKTVQNLAKLNECKIRNIMGVPYDQEMIQKIIGINKDWKDLNDKDKWKLLSKLKPGTFDKIIIKINGIDNSNIDVKKN
;
A
#
# COMPACT_ATOMS: atom_id res chain seq x y z
N MET A 1 -5.08 1.33 -28.29
CA MET A 1 -6.47 1.70 -27.94
C MET A 1 -6.48 2.96 -27.13
N GLU A 2 -7.19 3.95 -27.55
CA GLU A 2 -7.14 5.28 -26.94
C GLU A 2 -7.61 5.30 -25.48
N PHE A 3 -8.46 4.37 -25.09
CA PHE A 3 -9.09 4.42 -23.76
C PHE A 3 -8.39 3.55 -22.72
N GLU A 4 -7.36 2.82 -23.09
CA GLU A 4 -6.62 1.99 -22.12
C GLU A 4 -5.97 2.84 -21.03
N GLU A 5 -5.52 4.04 -21.37
CA GLU A 5 -4.88 4.94 -20.40
C GLU A 5 -5.83 5.49 -19.34
N ASP A 6 -7.16 5.29 -19.50
CA ASP A 6 -8.13 5.64 -18.48
C ASP A 6 -8.12 4.64 -17.31
N PHE A 7 -7.46 3.52 -17.49
CA PHE A 7 -7.44 2.44 -16.51
C PHE A 7 -6.06 2.27 -15.92
N VAL A 8 -6.01 1.94 -14.63
CA VAL A 8 -4.76 1.61 -13.95
C VAL A 8 -4.22 0.31 -14.53
N ASN A 9 -2.91 0.29 -14.81
CA ASN A 9 -2.24 -0.97 -15.09
C ASN A 9 -2.05 -1.67 -13.73
N GLU A 10 -2.80 -2.76 -13.52
CA GLU A 10 -2.81 -3.48 -12.25
C GLU A 10 -1.72 -4.54 -12.12
N GLU A 11 -0.77 -4.59 -13.05
CA GLU A 11 0.35 -5.50 -12.91
C GLU A 11 1.12 -5.18 -11.63
N VAL A 12 1.49 -6.24 -10.92
CA VAL A 12 2.27 -6.12 -9.69
C VAL A 12 3.65 -5.56 -10.04
N VAL A 13 4.05 -4.52 -9.31
CA VAL A 13 5.33 -3.84 -9.51
C VAL A 13 6.28 -4.24 -8.40
N ASP A 14 7.49 -4.68 -8.77
CA ASP A 14 8.55 -4.99 -7.82
C ASP A 14 9.29 -3.70 -7.45
N PHE A 15 9.65 -3.56 -6.18
CA PHE A 15 10.51 -2.47 -5.75
C PHE A 15 11.42 -2.93 -4.61
N GLU A 16 12.49 -2.18 -4.38
CA GLU A 16 13.47 -2.52 -3.34
C GLU A 16 13.65 -1.38 -2.35
N ILE A 17 13.82 -1.75 -1.09
CA ILE A 17 14.23 -0.86 -0.02
C ILE A 17 15.47 -1.47 0.62
N GLU A 18 16.62 -0.84 0.41
CA GLU A 18 17.89 -1.29 1.00
C GLU A 18 18.18 -2.77 0.72
N GLY A 19 17.98 -3.18 -0.54
CA GLY A 19 18.21 -4.56 -0.98
C GLY A 19 17.08 -5.54 -0.66
N ARG A 20 16.04 -5.10 0.03
CA ARG A 20 14.90 -5.95 0.37
C ARG A 20 13.80 -5.77 -0.65
N LYS A 21 13.25 -6.87 -1.13
CA LYS A 21 12.30 -6.87 -2.25
C LYS A 21 10.86 -6.90 -1.78
N PHE A 22 10.06 -6.02 -2.36
CA PHE A 22 8.62 -5.91 -2.13
C PHE A 22 7.89 -5.98 -3.46
N LYS A 23 6.60 -6.28 -3.40
CA LYS A 23 5.71 -6.27 -4.57
C LYS A 23 4.46 -5.47 -4.24
N TYR A 24 4.04 -4.61 -5.15
CA TYR A 24 2.90 -3.74 -4.93
C TYR A 24 1.95 -3.76 -6.12
N LYS A 25 0.66 -3.89 -5.85
CA LYS A 25 -0.39 -3.78 -6.86
C LYS A 25 -0.89 -2.32 -6.86
N PRO A 26 -0.78 -1.60 -7.98
CA PRO A 26 -1.20 -0.19 -8.01
C PRO A 26 -2.64 0.00 -7.56
N THR A 27 -2.90 1.14 -6.91
CA THR A 27 -4.22 1.48 -6.37
C THR A 27 -5.18 1.88 -7.49
N THR A 28 -6.38 1.33 -7.44
CA THR A 28 -7.47 1.66 -8.37
C THR A 28 -8.50 2.55 -7.71
N ALA A 29 -9.38 3.14 -8.53
CA ALA A 29 -10.52 3.90 -8.01
C ALA A 29 -11.42 3.02 -7.13
N GLY A 30 -11.58 1.74 -7.51
CA GLY A 30 -12.34 0.79 -6.70
C GLY A 30 -11.75 0.57 -5.32
N ASN A 31 -10.41 0.51 -5.23
CA ASN A 31 -9.74 0.42 -3.94
C ASN A 31 -10.01 1.66 -3.08
N GLU A 32 -9.81 2.85 -3.65
CA GLU A 32 -10.02 4.08 -2.91
C GLU A 32 -11.46 4.21 -2.44
N ASN A 33 -12.41 3.85 -3.28
CA ASN A 33 -13.82 3.88 -2.90
C ASN A 33 -14.13 2.89 -1.78
N ALA A 34 -13.52 1.72 -1.80
CA ALA A 34 -13.71 0.72 -0.74
C ALA A 34 -13.15 1.21 0.61
N TRP A 35 -12.10 2.02 0.57
CA TRP A 35 -11.42 2.52 1.77
C TRP A 35 -11.90 3.88 2.25
N VAL A 36 -12.79 4.54 1.50
CA VAL A 36 -13.11 5.97 1.69
C VAL A 36 -13.54 6.30 3.12
N ASN A 37 -14.31 5.41 3.75
CA ASN A 37 -14.78 5.65 5.11
C ASN A 37 -13.64 5.62 6.15
N GLU A 38 -12.49 5.07 5.80
CA GLU A 38 -11.37 4.99 6.71
C GLU A 38 -10.45 6.21 6.64
N TYR A 39 -10.34 6.86 5.46
CA TYR A 39 -9.39 7.96 5.31
C TYR A 39 -10.02 9.33 5.06
N ILE A 40 -11.34 9.40 4.86
CA ILE A 40 -12.03 10.68 4.73
C ILE A 40 -12.55 11.10 6.09
N GLU A 41 -12.30 12.36 6.44
CA GLU A 41 -12.76 12.95 7.70
C GLU A 41 -13.52 14.24 7.41
N ILE A 42 -14.38 14.64 8.34
CA ILE A 42 -15.07 15.92 8.25
C ILE A 42 -14.50 16.83 9.34
N LYS A 43 -13.93 17.97 8.92
CA LYS A 43 -13.38 18.97 9.82
C LYS A 43 -13.97 20.33 9.45
N ASP A 44 -14.55 21.00 10.42
CA ASP A 44 -15.17 22.33 10.24
C ASP A 44 -16.17 22.33 9.08
N GLY A 45 -16.97 21.25 8.96
CA GLY A 45 -17.96 21.12 7.91
C GLY A 45 -17.41 20.78 6.53
N LYS A 46 -16.12 20.55 6.41
CA LYS A 46 -15.48 20.24 5.14
C LYS A 46 -14.91 18.82 5.14
N THR A 47 -14.97 18.20 3.97
CA THR A 47 -14.40 16.87 3.77
C THR A 47 -12.89 17.01 3.53
N VAL A 48 -12.08 16.29 4.33
CA VAL A 48 -10.62 16.29 4.19
C VAL A 48 -10.12 14.85 4.14
N GLN A 49 -8.98 14.65 3.46
CA GLN A 49 -8.32 13.35 3.43
C GLN A 49 -7.31 13.25 4.56
N ASN A 50 -7.34 12.14 5.27
CA ASN A 50 -6.28 11.80 6.20
C ASN A 50 -5.27 10.94 5.46
N LEU A 51 -4.14 11.53 5.05
CA LEU A 51 -3.15 10.83 4.23
C LEU A 51 -2.49 9.67 4.98
N ALA A 52 -2.31 9.78 6.27
CA ALA A 52 -1.76 8.69 7.07
C ALA A 52 -2.68 7.46 7.02
N LYS A 53 -3.98 7.67 7.11
CA LYS A 53 -4.97 6.59 7.02
C LYS A 53 -5.03 6.01 5.61
N LEU A 54 -4.92 6.85 4.59
CA LEU A 54 -4.88 6.37 3.22
C LEU A 54 -3.65 5.48 2.99
N ASN A 55 -2.50 5.87 3.51
CA ASN A 55 -1.29 5.06 3.42
C ASN A 55 -1.48 3.70 4.11
N GLU A 56 -2.13 3.66 5.28
CA GLU A 56 -2.46 2.39 5.95
C GLU A 56 -3.34 1.51 5.06
N CYS A 57 -4.28 2.11 4.33
CA CYS A 57 -5.10 1.36 3.38
C CYS A 57 -4.28 0.83 2.21
N LYS A 58 -3.40 1.66 1.67
CA LYS A 58 -2.58 1.27 0.51
C LYS A 58 -1.67 0.07 0.78
N ILE A 59 -1.21 -0.12 2.01
CA ILE A 59 -0.36 -1.28 2.31
C ILE A 59 -1.09 -2.60 2.05
N ARG A 60 -2.41 -2.61 2.01
CA ARG A 60 -3.21 -3.81 1.71
C ARG A 60 -2.96 -4.31 0.29
N ASN A 61 -2.46 -3.43 -0.59
CA ASN A 61 -2.10 -3.77 -1.96
C ASN A 61 -0.64 -4.20 -2.09
N ILE A 62 0.12 -4.27 -1.00
CA ILE A 62 1.44 -4.89 -1.02
C ILE A 62 1.24 -6.40 -1.13
N MET A 63 1.70 -6.97 -2.23
CA MET A 63 1.47 -8.37 -2.57
C MET A 63 2.59 -9.28 -2.10
N GLY A 64 3.75 -8.72 -1.77
CA GLY A 64 4.88 -9.49 -1.28
C GLY A 64 5.81 -8.63 -0.46
N VAL A 65 6.37 -9.23 0.58
CA VAL A 65 7.34 -8.61 1.48
C VAL A 65 8.53 -9.57 1.65
N PRO A 66 9.71 -9.07 2.07
CA PRO A 66 10.87 -9.94 2.28
C PRO A 66 10.84 -10.71 3.60
N TYR A 67 9.77 -10.58 4.36
CA TYR A 67 9.64 -11.20 5.68
C TYR A 67 8.93 -12.54 5.55
N ASP A 68 9.62 -13.63 5.89
CA ASP A 68 9.03 -14.97 5.81
C ASP A 68 8.12 -15.26 7.01
N GLN A 69 7.44 -16.41 6.96
CA GLN A 69 6.50 -16.83 7.98
C GLN A 69 7.13 -16.88 9.37
N GLU A 70 8.37 -17.36 9.45
CA GLU A 70 9.09 -17.46 10.72
C GLU A 70 9.33 -16.08 11.32
N MET A 71 9.75 -15.12 10.50
CA MET A 71 9.96 -13.75 10.96
C MET A 71 8.66 -13.09 11.38
N ILE A 72 7.59 -13.29 10.62
CA ILE A 72 6.27 -12.75 10.95
C ILE A 72 5.82 -13.27 12.30
N GLN A 73 5.97 -14.57 12.55
CA GLN A 73 5.63 -15.16 13.83
C GLN A 73 6.45 -14.54 14.97
N LYS A 74 7.74 -14.31 14.72
CA LYS A 74 8.62 -13.70 15.72
C LYS A 74 8.20 -12.27 16.08
N ILE A 75 7.73 -11.49 15.08
CA ILE A 75 7.42 -10.08 15.26
C ILE A 75 6.01 -9.86 15.82
N ILE A 76 5.00 -10.57 15.31
CA ILE A 76 3.61 -10.35 15.69
C ILE A 76 2.91 -11.57 16.28
N GLY A 77 3.62 -12.69 16.42
CA GLY A 77 3.07 -13.89 17.05
C GLY A 77 2.07 -14.68 16.20
N ILE A 78 2.04 -14.42 14.89
CA ILE A 78 1.12 -15.09 13.97
C ILE A 78 1.93 -15.95 13.00
N ASN A 79 1.61 -17.25 12.95
CA ASN A 79 2.33 -18.22 12.14
C ASN A 79 1.68 -18.34 10.75
N LYS A 80 1.82 -17.30 9.94
CA LYS A 80 1.27 -17.23 8.57
C LYS A 80 2.21 -16.46 7.66
N ASP A 81 2.15 -16.78 6.36
CA ASP A 81 2.81 -15.96 5.33
C ASP A 81 2.04 -14.66 5.15
N TRP A 82 2.73 -13.66 4.61
CA TRP A 82 2.14 -12.37 4.31
C TRP A 82 0.83 -12.46 3.55
N LYS A 83 0.79 -13.29 2.50
CA LYS A 83 -0.41 -13.45 1.65
C LYS A 83 -1.63 -13.94 2.41
N ASP A 84 -1.43 -14.62 3.55
CA ASP A 84 -2.52 -15.19 4.34
C ASP A 84 -2.91 -14.30 5.52
N LEU A 85 -2.19 -13.19 5.74
CA LEU A 85 -2.55 -12.23 6.78
C LEU A 85 -3.76 -11.41 6.33
N ASN A 86 -4.64 -11.11 7.29
CA ASN A 86 -5.72 -10.15 7.03
C ASN A 86 -5.17 -8.72 7.09
N ASP A 87 -5.99 -7.74 6.71
CA ASP A 87 -5.56 -6.34 6.62
C ASP A 87 -5.06 -5.80 7.96
N LYS A 88 -5.72 -6.16 9.04
CA LYS A 88 -5.33 -5.74 10.38
C LYS A 88 -3.94 -6.26 10.76
N ASP A 89 -3.68 -7.51 10.45
CA ASP A 89 -2.39 -8.14 10.78
C ASP A 89 -1.27 -7.64 9.88
N LYS A 90 -1.56 -7.35 8.62
CA LYS A 90 -0.60 -6.70 7.72
C LYS A 90 -0.15 -5.36 8.29
N TRP A 91 -1.11 -4.55 8.72
CA TRP A 91 -0.79 -3.28 9.37
C TRP A 91 0.01 -3.49 10.65
N LYS A 92 -0.39 -4.47 11.46
CA LYS A 92 0.31 -4.78 12.71
C LYS A 92 1.78 -5.11 12.46
N LEU A 93 2.06 -5.86 11.40
CA LEU A 93 3.45 -6.18 11.05
C LEU A 93 4.22 -4.94 10.61
N LEU A 94 3.70 -4.22 9.62
CA LEU A 94 4.42 -3.07 9.05
C LEU A 94 4.53 -1.91 10.03
N SER A 95 3.59 -1.78 10.96
CA SER A 95 3.65 -0.74 11.99
C SER A 95 4.82 -0.93 12.96
N LYS A 96 5.43 -2.10 12.99
CA LYS A 96 6.58 -2.39 13.85
C LYS A 96 7.92 -2.13 13.16
N LEU A 97 7.90 -1.74 11.89
CA LEU A 97 9.12 -1.33 11.20
C LEU A 97 9.67 -0.03 11.82
N LYS A 98 10.97 0.19 11.63
CA LYS A 98 11.55 1.48 11.94
C LYS A 98 10.84 2.56 11.13
N PRO A 99 10.58 3.75 11.71
CA PRO A 99 9.86 4.81 10.98
C PRO A 99 10.49 5.14 9.63
N GLY A 100 11.81 5.24 9.54
CA GLY A 100 12.48 5.53 8.28
C GLY A 100 12.27 4.46 7.22
N THR A 101 12.24 3.19 7.61
CA THR A 101 11.98 2.08 6.70
C THR A 101 10.55 2.13 6.19
N PHE A 102 9.60 2.34 7.08
CA PHE A 102 8.19 2.46 6.69
C PHE A 102 7.99 3.64 5.74
N ASP A 103 8.59 4.80 6.05
CA ASP A 103 8.48 5.98 5.19
C ASP A 103 8.99 5.70 3.77
N LYS A 104 10.09 4.98 3.64
CA LYS A 104 10.63 4.62 2.33
C LYS A 104 9.67 3.74 1.53
N ILE A 105 9.01 2.81 2.21
CA ILE A 105 7.98 1.96 1.57
C ILE A 105 6.85 2.84 1.06
N ILE A 106 6.33 3.74 1.89
CA ILE A 106 5.23 4.62 1.51
C ILE A 106 5.59 5.51 0.34
N ILE A 107 6.80 6.07 0.33
CA ILE A 107 7.28 6.89 -0.78
C ILE A 107 7.29 6.07 -2.08
N LYS A 108 7.76 4.83 -2.02
CA LYS A 108 7.82 3.97 -3.21
C LYS A 108 6.43 3.62 -3.73
N ILE A 109 5.51 3.20 -2.87
CA ILE A 109 4.18 2.83 -3.34
C ILE A 109 3.40 4.03 -3.86
N ASN A 110 3.56 5.20 -3.27
CA ASN A 110 2.94 6.42 -3.79
C ASN A 110 3.56 6.82 -5.12
N GLY A 111 4.86 6.61 -5.30
CA GLY A 111 5.52 6.83 -6.57
C GLY A 111 4.98 5.91 -7.67
N ILE A 112 4.72 4.66 -7.35
CA ILE A 112 4.12 3.71 -8.30
C ILE A 112 2.71 4.17 -8.69
N ASP A 113 1.90 4.56 -7.72
CA ASP A 113 0.54 5.05 -8.00
C ASP A 113 0.57 6.33 -8.85
N ASN A 114 1.47 7.24 -8.55
CA ASN A 114 1.61 8.49 -9.31
C ASN A 114 2.08 8.23 -10.75
N SER A 115 2.90 7.23 -10.98
CA SER A 115 3.33 6.85 -12.33
C SER A 115 2.16 6.42 -13.20
N ASN A 116 1.18 5.73 -12.62
CA ASN A 116 -0.03 5.36 -13.35
C ASN A 116 -0.85 6.59 -13.75
N ILE A 117 -0.87 7.61 -12.91
CA ILE A 117 -1.56 8.87 -13.22
C ILE A 117 -0.78 9.63 -14.30
N ASP A 118 0.54 9.66 -14.20
CA ASP A 118 1.41 10.43 -15.10
C ASP A 118 1.41 9.91 -16.53
N VAL A 119 1.11 8.65 -16.76
CA VAL A 119 1.01 8.07 -18.11
C VAL A 119 0.07 8.89 -18.98
N LYS A 120 -0.97 9.49 -18.41
CA LYS A 120 -1.97 10.26 -19.14
C LYS A 120 -1.46 11.60 -19.65
N LYS A 121 -0.33 12.07 -19.19
CA LYS A 121 0.21 13.39 -19.54
C LYS A 121 1.07 13.37 -20.80
N ASN A 122 1.33 12.22 -21.33
CA ASN A 122 2.21 12.08 -22.49
C ASN A 122 1.48 11.92 -23.81
#